data_7543d8ebbae14a6eaf3f1985f91c4b2d
#
_entry.id   7543d8ebbae14a6eaf3f1985f91c4b2d
#
_cell.length_a   1.000
_cell.length_b   1.000
_cell.length_c   1.000
_cell.angle_alpha   90.00
_cell.angle_beta   90.00
_cell.angle_gamma   90.00
#
_symmetry.space_group_name_H-M   'P 1'
#
loop_
_entity.id
_entity.type
_entity.pdbx_description
1 polymer ?
#
loop_
_entity_poly.entity_id
_entity_poly.type
_entity_poly.pdbx_seq_one_letter_code
_entity_poly.pdbx_strand_id
1 'polypeptide(L)'
;MMVRIKVSHLIFLIASIIFIFISPYIFGDYGLNIVNQIAIFIILAVSYNLINGVTGQFSLEPNGFVAIGAYAATLVLLSADAKNDQFFLDGPSSFILAIHSNSFILALIVAGICSSLLALILAFAVFRVRGDYLAIVTLGFGIIIKIAAINFPSITNGSRGLVDIPQFSTIYWTGGIAIVAVILILNIVYSKYGRAMKAIRDDEDAASAMGINTFWIKTLAFSTSAFLEGAGGGLLACLLTTVSPTQFDFLLTFQLLIIIVLGGLGSTTGAIIGVILVIGGSEWLRFLDELNIKIDSLNLDIQSTPGLRMVVFSIVLILVMLFARKGIMGYYELSDVIRGIKKRFKRSKK
;
A
#
# COMPACT_ATOMS: atom_id res chain seq x y z
N MET A 1 -22.01 -16.92 2.54
CA MET A 1 -22.97 -15.85 2.23
C MET A 1 -22.32 -14.98 1.17
N MET A 2 -22.56 -15.29 -0.10
CA MET A 2 -22.00 -14.56 -1.24
C MET A 2 -22.48 -13.11 -1.19
N VAL A 3 -21.53 -12.16 -1.13
CA VAL A 3 -21.81 -10.75 -1.34
C VAL A 3 -22.46 -10.63 -2.72
N ARG A 4 -23.68 -10.10 -2.80
CA ARG A 4 -24.26 -9.69 -4.09
C ARG A 4 -23.32 -8.65 -4.69
N ILE A 5 -22.41 -9.08 -5.56
CA ILE A 5 -21.54 -8.19 -6.33
C ILE A 5 -22.49 -7.26 -7.08
N LYS A 6 -22.47 -5.98 -6.67
CA LYS A 6 -23.30 -4.98 -7.37
C LYS A 6 -22.77 -4.87 -8.78
N VAL A 7 -23.63 -4.68 -9.75
CA VAL A 7 -23.30 -4.55 -11.20
C VAL A 7 -22.15 -3.53 -11.40
N SER A 8 -22.09 -2.48 -10.59
CA SER A 8 -21.01 -1.47 -10.62
C SER A 8 -19.63 -2.05 -10.28
N HIS A 9 -19.52 -2.98 -9.33
CA HIS A 9 -18.24 -3.61 -8.98
C HIS A 9 -17.81 -4.59 -10.08
N LEU A 10 -18.78 -5.28 -10.72
CA LEU A 10 -18.49 -6.16 -11.85
C LEU A 10 -17.96 -5.37 -13.05
N ILE A 11 -18.57 -4.23 -13.38
CA ILE A 11 -18.12 -3.35 -14.47
C ILE A 11 -16.70 -2.84 -14.17
N PHE A 12 -16.43 -2.39 -12.93
CA PHE A 12 -15.10 -1.92 -12.55
C PHE A 12 -14.05 -3.03 -12.66
N LEU A 13 -14.38 -4.24 -12.22
CA LEU A 13 -13.51 -5.41 -12.31
C LEU A 13 -13.20 -5.77 -13.78
N ILE A 14 -14.21 -5.81 -14.64
CA ILE A 14 -14.04 -6.06 -16.07
C ILE A 14 -13.16 -4.97 -16.69
N ALA A 15 -13.41 -3.70 -16.39
CA ALA A 15 -12.61 -2.58 -16.88
C ALA A 15 -11.14 -2.68 -16.42
N SER A 16 -10.90 -3.06 -15.18
CA SER A 16 -9.54 -3.26 -14.65
C SER A 16 -8.82 -4.43 -15.33
N ILE A 17 -9.50 -5.54 -15.59
CA ILE A 17 -8.93 -6.68 -16.33
C ILE A 17 -8.58 -6.26 -17.75
N ILE A 18 -9.50 -5.59 -18.45
CA ILE A 18 -9.28 -5.09 -19.81
C ILE A 18 -8.08 -4.13 -19.82
N PHE A 19 -7.98 -3.23 -18.85
CA PHE A 19 -6.84 -2.30 -18.72
C PHE A 19 -5.50 -3.03 -18.55
N ILE A 20 -5.44 -4.10 -17.73
CA ILE A 20 -4.23 -4.90 -17.55
C ILE A 20 -3.78 -5.54 -18.87
N PHE A 21 -4.72 -6.06 -19.66
CA PHE A 21 -4.38 -6.70 -20.95
C PHE A 21 -3.99 -5.70 -22.03
N ILE A 22 -4.54 -4.50 -22.00
CA ILE A 22 -4.29 -3.46 -23.02
C ILE A 22 -3.04 -2.64 -22.69
N SER A 23 -2.69 -2.49 -21.40
CA SER A 23 -1.58 -1.63 -20.97
C SER A 23 -0.22 -1.94 -21.64
N PRO A 24 0.19 -3.22 -21.90
CA PRO A 24 1.46 -3.48 -22.58
C PRO A 24 1.53 -3.00 -24.04
N TYR A 25 0.36 -2.80 -24.67
CA TYR A 25 0.28 -2.32 -26.06
C TYR A 25 0.24 -0.80 -26.17
N ILE A 26 -0.15 -0.10 -25.09
CA ILE A 26 -0.29 1.36 -25.06
C ILE A 26 0.95 2.02 -24.46
N PHE A 27 1.48 1.43 -23.39
CA PHE A 27 2.58 2.02 -22.62
C PHE A 27 3.90 1.35 -23.00
N GLY A 28 4.95 2.15 -23.24
CA GLY A 28 6.32 1.63 -23.31
C GLY A 28 6.84 1.16 -21.94
N ASP A 29 8.05 0.62 -21.89
CA ASP A 29 8.65 0.02 -20.68
C ASP A 29 8.59 0.94 -19.45
N TYR A 30 8.86 2.22 -19.64
CA TYR A 30 8.77 3.22 -18.57
C TYR A 30 7.33 3.37 -18.05
N GLY A 31 6.35 3.49 -18.95
CA GLY A 31 4.95 3.60 -18.57
C GLY A 31 4.43 2.34 -17.87
N LEU A 32 4.88 1.15 -18.30
CA LEU A 32 4.57 -0.11 -17.64
C LEU A 32 5.11 -0.17 -16.22
N ASN A 33 6.32 0.34 -15.97
CA ASN A 33 6.86 0.43 -14.61
C ASN A 33 6.02 1.33 -13.71
N ILE A 34 5.52 2.46 -14.21
CA ILE A 34 4.60 3.34 -13.46
C ILE A 34 3.29 2.61 -13.15
N VAL A 35 2.70 1.93 -14.14
CA VAL A 35 1.46 1.19 -13.94
C VAL A 35 1.64 0.05 -12.93
N ASN A 36 2.78 -0.67 -12.97
CA ASN A 36 3.14 -1.68 -11.98
C ASN A 36 3.24 -1.06 -10.57
N GLN A 37 3.91 0.09 -10.45
CA GLN A 37 4.03 0.81 -9.19
C GLN A 37 2.65 1.24 -8.66
N ILE A 38 1.78 1.80 -9.52
CA ILE A 38 0.40 2.14 -9.16
C ILE A 38 -0.35 0.90 -8.65
N ALA A 39 -0.24 -0.25 -9.33
CA ALA A 39 -0.91 -1.48 -8.90
C ALA A 39 -0.43 -1.95 -7.52
N ILE A 40 0.87 -1.90 -7.24
CA ILE A 40 1.44 -2.25 -5.93
C ILE A 40 0.95 -1.27 -4.86
N PHE A 41 1.02 0.04 -5.12
CA PHE A 41 0.54 1.05 -4.18
C PHE A 41 -0.97 0.97 -3.93
N ILE A 42 -1.78 0.47 -4.88
CA ILE A 42 -3.20 0.16 -4.65
C ILE A 42 -3.34 -0.94 -3.60
N ILE A 43 -2.54 -2.02 -3.66
CA ILE A 43 -2.55 -3.07 -2.65
C ILE A 43 -2.23 -2.47 -1.27
N LEU A 44 -1.14 -1.70 -1.18
CA LEU A 44 -0.68 -1.09 0.07
C LEU A 44 -1.70 -0.08 0.62
N ALA A 45 -2.25 0.79 -0.22
CA ALA A 45 -3.18 1.83 0.22
C ALA A 45 -4.54 1.25 0.65
N VAL A 46 -5.06 0.25 -0.07
CA VAL A 46 -6.36 -0.36 0.26
C VAL A 46 -6.25 -1.20 1.53
N SER A 47 -5.13 -1.91 1.74
CA SER A 47 -4.86 -2.64 2.99
C SER A 47 -4.70 -1.66 4.17
N TYR A 48 -3.89 -0.63 4.03
CA TYR A 48 -3.69 0.39 5.06
C TYR A 48 -4.99 1.15 5.40
N ASN A 49 -5.84 1.41 4.41
CA ASN A 49 -7.14 2.04 4.62
C ASN A 49 -8.11 1.15 5.43
N LEU A 50 -7.94 -0.17 5.44
CA LEU A 50 -8.74 -1.07 6.27
C LEU A 50 -8.57 -0.76 7.77
N ILE A 51 -7.34 -0.47 8.21
CA ILE A 51 -7.04 -0.14 9.61
C ILE A 51 -7.40 1.30 9.91
N ASN A 52 -6.81 2.24 9.20
CA ASN A 52 -6.96 3.67 9.51
C ASN A 52 -8.36 4.20 9.16
N GLY A 53 -8.89 3.79 8.01
CA GLY A 53 -10.15 4.35 7.50
C GLY A 53 -11.39 3.57 7.93
N VAL A 54 -11.38 2.24 7.78
CA VAL A 54 -12.57 1.40 8.05
C VAL A 54 -12.70 1.08 9.53
N THR A 55 -11.58 0.73 10.19
CA THR A 55 -11.57 0.37 11.63
C THR A 55 -11.34 1.59 12.53
N GLY A 56 -10.85 2.71 11.97
CA GLY A 56 -10.62 3.95 12.70
C GLY A 56 -9.44 3.89 13.68
N GLN A 57 -8.51 2.94 13.48
CA GLN A 57 -7.33 2.81 14.31
C GLN A 57 -6.17 3.55 13.63
N PHE A 58 -5.80 4.71 14.16
CA PHE A 58 -4.71 5.49 13.59
C PHE A 58 -3.36 4.81 13.86
N SER A 59 -2.81 4.17 12.86
CA SER A 59 -1.60 3.36 12.91
C SER A 59 -0.58 3.83 11.87
N LEU A 60 0.72 3.72 12.15
CA LEU A 60 1.83 4.19 11.32
C LEU A 60 2.85 3.08 11.03
N GLU A 61 2.38 1.82 10.93
CA GLU A 61 3.22 0.63 10.76
C GLU A 61 3.53 0.18 9.32
N PRO A 62 2.90 0.66 8.23
CA PRO A 62 3.01 0.00 6.92
C PRO A 62 4.45 -0.24 6.46
N ASN A 63 5.35 0.71 6.71
CA ASN A 63 6.76 0.55 6.34
C ASN A 63 7.40 -0.71 6.95
N GLY A 64 7.05 -1.05 8.19
CA GLY A 64 7.56 -2.25 8.86
C GLY A 64 7.07 -3.54 8.20
N PHE A 65 5.76 -3.66 7.93
CA PHE A 65 5.20 -4.87 7.31
C PHE A 65 5.59 -5.02 5.85
N VAL A 66 5.68 -3.92 5.11
CA VAL A 66 6.19 -3.91 3.73
C VAL A 66 7.65 -4.36 3.71
N ALA A 67 8.49 -3.88 4.64
CA ALA A 67 9.89 -4.30 4.77
C ALA A 67 10.01 -5.80 5.04
N ILE A 68 9.29 -6.32 6.05
CA ILE A 68 9.29 -7.75 6.39
C ILE A 68 8.91 -8.59 5.18
N GLY A 69 7.84 -8.20 4.48
CA GLY A 69 7.39 -8.90 3.29
C GLY A 69 8.40 -8.85 2.13
N ALA A 70 9.02 -7.69 1.90
CA ALA A 70 10.05 -7.51 0.88
C ALA A 70 11.26 -8.43 1.13
N TYR A 71 11.80 -8.42 2.36
CA TYR A 71 12.91 -9.30 2.72
C TYR A 71 12.51 -10.79 2.66
N ALA A 72 11.34 -11.16 3.21
CA ALA A 72 10.89 -12.54 3.20
C ALA A 72 10.71 -13.08 1.77
N ALA A 73 10.08 -12.31 0.87
CA ALA A 73 9.93 -12.69 -0.53
C ALA A 73 11.28 -12.84 -1.23
N THR A 74 12.18 -11.88 -1.01
CA THR A 74 13.52 -11.87 -1.61
C THR A 74 14.33 -13.08 -1.19
N LEU A 75 14.33 -13.41 0.11
CA LEU A 75 15.04 -14.57 0.65
C LEU A 75 14.50 -15.90 0.09
N VAL A 76 13.23 -15.98 -0.25
CA VAL A 76 12.64 -17.17 -0.90
C VAL A 76 13.06 -17.26 -2.37
N LEU A 77 13.13 -16.13 -3.08
CA LEU A 77 13.37 -16.10 -4.54
C LEU A 77 14.85 -16.20 -4.91
N LEU A 78 15.76 -15.67 -4.07
CA LEU A 78 17.19 -15.73 -4.34
C LEU A 78 17.71 -17.16 -4.26
N SER A 79 18.52 -17.56 -5.25
CA SER A 79 19.22 -18.85 -5.24
C SER A 79 20.28 -18.92 -4.14
N ALA A 80 20.71 -20.13 -3.78
CA ALA A 80 21.75 -20.31 -2.76
C ALA A 80 23.09 -19.68 -3.20
N ASP A 81 23.42 -19.77 -4.49
CA ASP A 81 24.63 -19.16 -5.06
C ASP A 81 24.58 -17.64 -4.97
N ALA A 82 23.46 -17.02 -5.41
CA ALA A 82 23.26 -15.57 -5.31
C ALA A 82 23.31 -15.07 -3.86
N LYS A 83 22.83 -15.85 -2.90
CA LYS A 83 22.96 -15.52 -1.46
C LYS A 83 24.42 -15.57 -1.01
N ASN A 84 25.17 -16.60 -1.37
CA ASN A 84 26.59 -16.72 -1.02
C ASN A 84 27.40 -15.56 -1.59
N ASP A 85 27.10 -15.12 -2.81
CA ASP A 85 27.79 -14.01 -3.47
C ASP A 85 27.50 -12.65 -2.83
N GLN A 86 26.31 -12.47 -2.23
CA GLN A 86 25.91 -11.19 -1.64
C GLN A 86 26.30 -11.03 -0.17
N PHE A 87 26.33 -12.11 0.61
CA PHE A 87 26.62 -12.09 2.04
C PHE A 87 28.13 -12.18 2.33
N PHE A 88 28.84 -11.07 2.08
CA PHE A 88 30.30 -11.02 2.20
C PHE A 88 30.83 -10.99 3.63
N LEU A 89 30.07 -10.41 4.58
CA LEU A 89 30.60 -10.11 5.93
C LEU A 89 30.56 -11.31 6.86
N ASP A 90 29.37 -11.90 7.04
CA ASP A 90 29.14 -12.95 8.03
C ASP A 90 28.72 -14.29 7.40
N GLY A 91 28.62 -14.33 6.08
CA GLY A 91 28.01 -15.46 5.36
C GLY A 91 26.51 -15.63 5.66
N PRO A 92 25.73 -16.20 4.76
CA PRO A 92 24.31 -16.43 5.01
C PRO A 92 24.13 -17.53 6.05
N SER A 93 23.14 -17.38 6.95
CA SER A 93 22.84 -18.46 7.90
C SER A 93 22.41 -19.73 7.18
N SER A 94 22.72 -20.91 7.73
CA SER A 94 22.35 -22.21 7.13
C SER A 94 20.84 -22.34 6.89
N PHE A 95 20.02 -21.70 7.71
CA PHE A 95 18.57 -21.64 7.55
C PHE A 95 18.16 -20.86 6.29
N ILE A 96 18.82 -19.74 6.00
CA ILE A 96 18.53 -18.92 4.81
C ILE A 96 18.95 -19.61 3.53
N LEU A 97 20.05 -20.35 3.55
CA LEU A 97 20.49 -21.15 2.39
C LEU A 97 19.49 -22.25 2.04
N ALA A 98 18.87 -22.87 3.05
CA ALA A 98 17.89 -23.94 2.85
C ALA A 98 16.55 -23.41 2.27
N ILE A 99 16.24 -22.12 2.42
CA ILE A 99 15.00 -21.53 1.90
C ILE A 99 15.26 -21.04 0.48
N HIS A 100 14.81 -21.80 -0.51
CA HIS A 100 14.80 -21.38 -1.91
C HIS A 100 13.58 -21.95 -2.62
N SER A 101 12.91 -21.13 -3.40
CA SER A 101 11.83 -21.57 -4.29
C SER A 101 11.73 -20.66 -5.50
N ASN A 102 11.61 -21.24 -6.67
CA ASN A 102 11.36 -20.52 -7.93
C ASN A 102 9.89 -20.08 -8.08
N SER A 103 9.02 -20.43 -7.13
CA SER A 103 7.62 -20.10 -7.19
C SER A 103 7.37 -18.68 -6.65
N PHE A 104 7.05 -17.75 -7.55
CA PHE A 104 6.72 -16.37 -7.21
C PHE A 104 5.51 -16.26 -6.26
N ILE A 105 4.46 -17.07 -6.52
CA ILE A 105 3.26 -17.09 -5.67
C ILE A 105 3.61 -17.53 -4.25
N LEU A 106 4.45 -18.56 -4.11
CA LEU A 106 4.87 -19.04 -2.80
C LEU A 106 5.66 -17.96 -2.05
N ALA A 107 6.55 -17.23 -2.72
CA ALA A 107 7.30 -16.14 -2.12
C ALA A 107 6.36 -15.04 -1.58
N LEU A 108 5.32 -14.67 -2.32
CA LEU A 108 4.34 -13.67 -1.89
C LEU A 108 3.47 -14.16 -0.73
N ILE A 109 3.08 -15.44 -0.72
CA ILE A 109 2.34 -16.02 0.40
C ILE A 109 3.20 -16.03 1.66
N VAL A 110 4.48 -16.43 1.55
CA VAL A 110 5.43 -16.41 2.67
C VAL A 110 5.62 -14.97 3.18
N ALA A 111 5.78 -13.99 2.29
CA ALA A 111 5.87 -12.58 2.64
C ALA A 111 4.65 -12.10 3.44
N GLY A 112 3.45 -12.41 2.96
CA GLY A 112 2.21 -12.08 3.66
C GLY A 112 2.07 -12.78 5.01
N ILE A 113 2.40 -14.07 5.10
CA ILE A 113 2.34 -14.82 6.35
C ILE A 113 3.33 -14.27 7.38
N CYS A 114 4.58 -14.01 6.99
CA CYS A 114 5.59 -13.46 7.90
C CYS A 114 5.15 -12.10 8.46
N SER A 115 4.65 -11.21 7.62
CA SER A 115 4.13 -9.90 8.05
C SER A 115 2.91 -10.05 8.95
N SER A 116 1.97 -10.96 8.61
CA SER A 116 0.77 -11.22 9.40
C SER A 116 1.08 -11.83 10.76
N LEU A 117 2.04 -12.74 10.88
CA LEU A 117 2.47 -13.32 12.15
C LEU A 117 3.06 -12.27 13.08
N LEU A 118 3.93 -11.41 12.56
CA LEU A 118 4.48 -10.29 13.35
C LEU A 118 3.40 -9.28 13.72
N ALA A 119 2.42 -9.05 12.85
CA ALA A 119 1.26 -8.22 13.15
C ALA A 119 0.43 -8.81 14.29
N LEU A 120 0.23 -10.13 14.37
CA LEU A 120 -0.46 -10.78 15.48
C LEU A 120 0.29 -10.56 16.81
N ILE A 121 1.62 -10.71 16.81
CA ILE A 121 2.44 -10.46 18.01
C ILE A 121 2.31 -9.00 18.44
N LEU A 122 2.43 -8.08 17.50
CA LEU A 122 2.30 -6.65 17.76
C LEU A 122 0.90 -6.26 18.25
N ALA A 123 -0.16 -6.87 17.70
CA ALA A 123 -1.55 -6.62 18.06
C ALA A 123 -1.81 -6.85 19.55
N PHE A 124 -1.21 -7.91 20.14
CA PHE A 124 -1.33 -8.19 21.57
C PHE A 124 -0.74 -7.08 22.46
N ALA A 125 0.32 -6.41 22.00
CA ALA A 125 0.92 -5.30 22.73
C ALA A 125 0.15 -4.00 22.47
N VAL A 126 -0.17 -3.72 21.20
CA VAL A 126 -0.67 -2.44 20.70
C VAL A 126 -2.14 -2.21 21.07
N PHE A 127 -3.04 -3.20 20.93
CA PHE A 127 -4.46 -2.99 21.19
C PHE A 127 -4.84 -3.00 22.67
N ARG A 128 -3.87 -3.09 23.57
CA ARG A 128 -4.05 -2.76 25.00
C ARG A 128 -3.95 -1.26 25.28
N VAL A 129 -3.38 -0.51 24.32
CA VAL A 129 -3.22 0.94 24.40
C VAL A 129 -4.34 1.58 23.55
N ARG A 130 -4.93 2.66 24.05
CA ARG A 130 -6.03 3.37 23.38
C ARG A 130 -5.59 4.76 22.88
N GLY A 131 -6.26 5.24 21.85
CA GLY A 131 -6.07 6.60 21.33
C GLY A 131 -4.76 6.80 20.57
N ASP A 132 -4.19 8.01 20.65
CA ASP A 132 -3.05 8.45 19.85
C ASP A 132 -1.75 7.71 20.16
N TYR A 133 -1.66 7.05 21.31
CA TYR A 133 -0.50 6.21 21.68
C TYR A 133 -0.31 5.02 20.72
N LEU A 134 -1.39 4.56 20.09
CA LEU A 134 -1.33 3.51 19.07
C LEU A 134 -0.40 3.91 17.92
N ALA A 135 -0.53 5.13 17.42
CA ALA A 135 0.30 5.66 16.35
C ALA A 135 1.79 5.69 16.72
N ILE A 136 2.10 6.09 17.95
CA ILE A 136 3.49 6.19 18.43
C ILE A 136 4.13 4.80 18.51
N VAL A 137 3.40 3.82 19.05
CA VAL A 137 3.91 2.44 19.18
C VAL A 137 4.11 1.79 17.82
N THR A 138 3.17 1.98 16.89
CA THR A 138 3.27 1.41 15.54
C THR A 138 4.34 2.09 14.69
N LEU A 139 4.54 3.39 14.85
CA LEU A 139 5.69 4.09 14.27
C LEU A 139 7.02 3.53 14.81
N GLY A 140 7.11 3.36 16.14
CA GLY A 140 8.28 2.77 16.78
C GLY A 140 8.58 1.37 16.24
N PHE A 141 7.55 0.56 16.00
CA PHE A 141 7.69 -0.76 15.39
C PHE A 141 8.34 -0.68 14.00
N GLY A 142 7.87 0.21 13.12
CA GLY A 142 8.47 0.40 11.79
C GLY A 142 9.96 0.76 11.86
N ILE A 143 10.33 1.63 12.81
CA ILE A 143 11.73 2.00 13.05
C ILE A 143 12.54 0.80 13.58
N ILE A 144 11.98 0.01 14.50
CA ILE A 144 12.62 -1.20 15.04
C ILE A 144 12.91 -2.20 13.92
N ILE A 145 11.96 -2.44 13.01
CA ILE A 145 12.16 -3.34 11.86
C ILE A 145 13.28 -2.84 10.96
N LYS A 146 13.31 -1.54 10.65
CA LYS A 146 14.41 -0.93 9.87
C LYS A 146 15.76 -1.12 10.55
N ILE A 147 15.86 -0.84 11.85
CA ILE A 147 17.10 -1.01 12.63
C ILE A 147 17.48 -2.49 12.71
N ALA A 148 16.51 -3.39 12.90
CA ALA A 148 16.75 -4.82 12.88
C ALA A 148 17.32 -5.27 11.54
N ALA A 149 16.76 -4.79 10.43
CA ALA A 149 17.27 -5.09 9.08
C ALA A 149 18.73 -4.62 8.89
N ILE A 150 19.14 -3.54 9.53
CA ILE A 150 20.54 -3.07 9.49
C ILE A 150 21.47 -3.93 10.36
N ASN A 151 21.00 -4.38 11.52
CA ASN A 151 21.83 -5.03 12.54
C ASN A 151 21.86 -6.56 12.47
N PHE A 152 21.12 -7.18 11.55
CA PHE A 152 21.16 -8.62 11.29
C PHE A 152 21.78 -8.95 9.93
N PRO A 153 23.08 -8.68 9.70
CA PRO A 153 23.70 -8.85 8.39
C PRO A 153 23.64 -10.30 7.88
N SER A 154 23.64 -11.29 8.76
CA SER A 154 23.51 -12.71 8.40
C SER A 154 22.12 -13.10 7.83
N ILE A 155 21.12 -12.22 7.94
CA ILE A 155 19.74 -12.45 7.43
C ILE A 155 19.41 -11.49 6.30
N THR A 156 19.73 -10.22 6.44
CA THR A 156 19.28 -9.12 5.57
C THR A 156 20.40 -8.51 4.73
N ASN A 157 21.64 -8.97 4.91
CA ASN A 157 22.87 -8.35 4.39
C ASN A 157 23.11 -6.91 4.93
N GLY A 158 22.46 -6.58 6.06
CA GLY A 158 22.64 -5.32 6.78
C GLY A 158 22.25 -4.09 5.97
N SER A 159 23.03 -3.02 6.09
CA SER A 159 22.78 -1.74 5.39
C SER A 159 22.93 -1.80 3.87
N ARG A 160 23.63 -2.81 3.32
CA ARG A 160 23.78 -3.01 1.87
C ARG A 160 22.50 -3.50 1.23
N GLY A 161 21.69 -4.28 1.98
CA GLY A 161 20.50 -4.90 1.47
C GLY A 161 20.78 -6.04 0.48
N LEU A 162 19.76 -6.46 -0.24
CA LEU A 162 19.79 -7.55 -1.23
C LEU A 162 19.57 -6.96 -2.63
N VAL A 163 20.33 -7.45 -3.60
CA VAL A 163 20.29 -6.98 -5.00
C VAL A 163 20.05 -8.17 -5.95
N ASP A 164 19.93 -7.90 -7.25
CA ASP A 164 19.76 -8.92 -8.29
C ASP A 164 18.55 -9.85 -8.05
N ILE A 165 17.47 -9.27 -7.54
CA ILE A 165 16.21 -9.98 -7.31
C ILE A 165 15.55 -10.24 -8.67
N PRO A 166 15.08 -11.46 -8.96
CA PRO A 166 14.41 -11.76 -10.22
C PRO A 166 13.17 -10.86 -10.43
N GLN A 167 13.10 -10.23 -11.60
CA GLN A 167 12.00 -9.32 -11.96
C GLN A 167 10.73 -10.09 -12.36
N PHE A 168 10.01 -10.63 -11.39
CA PHE A 168 8.73 -11.30 -11.62
C PHE A 168 7.52 -10.36 -11.61
N SER A 169 7.67 -9.10 -11.16
CA SER A 169 6.59 -8.12 -11.05
C SER A 169 6.19 -7.55 -12.42
N THR A 170 5.61 -8.39 -13.27
CA THR A 170 4.97 -7.96 -14.52
C THR A 170 3.57 -7.42 -14.24
N ILE A 171 3.01 -6.63 -15.17
CA ILE A 171 1.68 -6.03 -15.03
C ILE A 171 0.57 -7.08 -14.80
N TYR A 172 0.73 -8.28 -15.33
CA TYR A 172 -0.22 -9.38 -15.12
C TYR A 172 -0.24 -9.85 -13.66
N TRP A 173 0.94 -9.94 -13.02
CA TRP A 173 1.06 -10.33 -11.63
C TRP A 173 0.66 -9.20 -10.68
N THR A 174 1.21 -8.00 -10.87
CA THR A 174 0.93 -6.84 -9.99
C THR A 174 -0.54 -6.44 -10.09
N GLY A 175 -1.07 -6.33 -11.30
CA GLY A 175 -2.48 -5.99 -11.53
C GLY A 175 -3.44 -7.09 -11.09
N GLY A 176 -3.10 -8.36 -11.34
CA GLY A 176 -3.90 -9.51 -10.90
C GLY A 176 -4.03 -9.56 -9.38
N ILE A 177 -2.91 -9.42 -8.67
CA ILE A 177 -2.88 -9.41 -7.20
C ILE A 177 -3.57 -8.17 -6.63
N ALA A 178 -3.44 -7.00 -7.29
CA ALA A 178 -4.16 -5.79 -6.90
C ALA A 178 -5.69 -5.99 -6.97
N ILE A 179 -6.18 -6.61 -8.05
CA ILE A 179 -7.61 -6.95 -8.18
C ILE A 179 -8.04 -7.90 -7.06
N VAL A 180 -7.27 -8.96 -6.79
CA VAL A 180 -7.58 -9.92 -5.72
C VAL A 180 -7.60 -9.22 -4.35
N ALA A 181 -6.61 -8.36 -4.05
CA ALA A 181 -6.56 -7.59 -2.82
C ALA A 181 -7.77 -6.67 -2.64
N VAL A 182 -8.15 -5.93 -3.69
CA VAL A 182 -9.33 -5.05 -3.67
C VAL A 182 -10.61 -5.86 -3.44
N ILE A 183 -10.79 -7.00 -4.12
CA ILE A 183 -11.95 -7.88 -3.92
C ILE A 183 -11.98 -8.42 -2.49
N LEU A 184 -10.85 -8.86 -1.95
CA LEU A 184 -10.73 -9.37 -0.60
C LEU A 184 -11.13 -8.30 0.42
N ILE A 185 -10.58 -7.10 0.31
CA ILE A 185 -10.92 -5.99 1.21
C ILE A 185 -12.38 -5.57 1.09
N LEU A 186 -12.93 -5.46 -0.12
CA LEU A 186 -14.35 -5.15 -0.30
C LEU A 186 -15.25 -6.23 0.33
N ASN A 187 -14.90 -7.52 0.20
CA ASN A 187 -15.62 -8.60 0.84
C ASN A 187 -15.60 -8.48 2.36
N ILE A 188 -14.46 -8.12 2.95
CA ILE A 188 -14.33 -7.88 4.40
C ILE A 188 -15.18 -6.67 4.81
N VAL A 189 -15.04 -5.53 4.14
CA VAL A 189 -15.74 -4.27 4.45
C VAL A 189 -17.27 -4.41 4.39
N TYR A 190 -17.78 -5.23 3.46
CA TYR A 190 -19.23 -5.48 3.34
C TYR A 190 -19.74 -6.68 4.17
N SER A 191 -18.84 -7.43 4.82
CA SER A 191 -19.18 -8.56 5.70
C SER A 191 -19.72 -8.11 7.06
N LYS A 192 -20.04 -9.09 7.92
CA LYS A 192 -20.34 -8.84 9.34
C LYS A 192 -19.15 -8.23 10.09
N TYR A 193 -17.93 -8.63 9.72
CA TYR A 193 -16.70 -8.09 10.32
C TYR A 193 -16.48 -6.62 9.98
N GLY A 194 -16.71 -6.23 8.73
CA GLY A 194 -16.60 -4.82 8.33
C GLY A 194 -17.65 -3.92 8.99
N ARG A 195 -18.86 -4.44 9.26
CA ARG A 195 -19.84 -3.68 10.06
C ARG A 195 -19.39 -3.50 11.49
N ALA A 196 -18.80 -4.54 12.11
CA ALA A 196 -18.21 -4.46 13.44
C ALA A 196 -17.02 -3.48 13.47
N MET A 197 -16.14 -3.50 12.46
CA MET A 197 -15.04 -2.53 12.32
C MET A 197 -15.55 -1.08 12.30
N LYS A 198 -16.60 -0.80 11.49
CA LYS A 198 -17.21 0.53 11.42
C LYS A 198 -17.87 0.94 12.75
N ALA A 199 -18.51 0.01 13.46
CA ALA A 199 -19.06 0.29 14.78
C ALA A 199 -17.97 0.66 15.79
N ILE A 200 -16.82 -0.04 15.76
CA ILE A 200 -15.65 0.29 16.60
C ILE A 200 -15.08 1.65 16.26
N ARG A 201 -15.03 2.00 14.97
CA ARG A 201 -14.57 3.32 14.51
C ARG A 201 -15.47 4.45 15.02
N ASP A 202 -16.78 4.23 14.98
CA ASP A 202 -17.76 5.26 15.36
C ASP A 202 -17.78 5.46 16.87
N ASP A 203 -17.80 4.36 17.67
CA ASP A 203 -17.67 4.38 19.14
C ASP A 203 -17.27 2.98 19.64
N GLU A 204 -16.05 2.85 20.16
CA GLU A 204 -15.51 1.57 20.64
C GLU A 204 -16.21 1.06 21.90
N ASP A 205 -16.56 1.96 22.83
CA ASP A 205 -17.19 1.58 24.10
C ASP A 205 -18.64 1.15 23.86
N ALA A 206 -19.38 1.85 23.00
CA ALA A 206 -20.71 1.44 22.58
C ALA A 206 -20.70 0.11 21.81
N ALA A 207 -19.73 -0.12 20.92
CA ALA A 207 -19.57 -1.41 20.23
C ALA A 207 -19.31 -2.55 21.20
N SER A 208 -18.45 -2.32 22.21
CA SER A 208 -18.18 -3.31 23.27
C SER A 208 -19.42 -3.60 24.11
N ALA A 209 -20.21 -2.57 24.47
CA ALA A 209 -21.46 -2.74 25.22
C ALA A 209 -22.52 -3.56 24.44
N MET A 210 -22.48 -3.51 23.10
CA MET A 210 -23.31 -4.33 22.22
C MET A 210 -22.78 -5.75 22.01
N GLY A 211 -21.73 -6.17 22.76
CA GLY A 211 -21.17 -7.52 22.72
C GLY A 211 -20.17 -7.76 21.60
N ILE A 212 -19.68 -6.72 20.92
CA ILE A 212 -18.61 -6.85 19.92
C ILE A 212 -17.27 -7.02 20.65
N ASN A 213 -16.55 -8.10 20.38
CA ASN A 213 -15.18 -8.26 20.88
C ASN A 213 -14.24 -7.37 20.06
N THR A 214 -13.98 -6.14 20.57
CA THR A 214 -13.22 -5.10 19.89
C THR A 214 -11.78 -5.55 19.62
N PHE A 215 -11.15 -6.24 20.57
CA PHE A 215 -9.79 -6.76 20.43
C PHE A 215 -9.63 -7.68 19.20
N TRP A 216 -10.50 -8.70 19.08
CA TRP A 216 -10.43 -9.66 17.98
C TRP A 216 -10.73 -9.02 16.60
N ILE A 217 -11.69 -8.08 16.56
CA ILE A 217 -12.03 -7.39 15.32
C ILE A 217 -10.88 -6.48 14.86
N LYS A 218 -10.24 -5.75 15.76
CA LYS A 218 -9.06 -4.95 15.48
C LYS A 218 -7.88 -5.82 15.03
N THR A 219 -7.62 -6.91 15.76
CA THR A 219 -6.55 -7.87 15.42
C THR A 219 -6.75 -8.49 14.04
N LEU A 220 -8.00 -8.83 13.68
CA LEU A 220 -8.33 -9.37 12.36
C LEU A 220 -8.05 -8.34 11.26
N ALA A 221 -8.47 -7.09 11.45
CA ALA A 221 -8.20 -6.01 10.49
C ALA A 221 -6.69 -5.80 10.30
N PHE A 222 -5.95 -5.73 11.41
CA PHE A 222 -4.51 -5.50 11.47
C PHE A 222 -3.71 -6.62 10.79
N SER A 223 -4.02 -7.89 11.13
CA SER A 223 -3.38 -9.06 10.55
C SER A 223 -3.66 -9.20 9.04
N THR A 224 -4.89 -8.89 8.61
CA THR A 224 -5.26 -8.93 7.19
C THR A 224 -4.56 -7.82 6.40
N SER A 225 -4.46 -6.61 6.96
CA SER A 225 -3.73 -5.51 6.36
C SER A 225 -2.25 -5.86 6.21
N ALA A 226 -1.62 -6.30 7.29
CA ALA A 226 -0.22 -6.70 7.31
C ALA A 226 0.09 -7.83 6.30
N PHE A 227 -0.82 -8.79 6.11
CA PHE A 227 -0.68 -9.83 5.08
C PHE A 227 -0.58 -9.22 3.69
N LEU A 228 -1.47 -8.29 3.34
CA LEU A 228 -1.48 -7.65 2.03
C LEU A 228 -0.31 -6.67 1.86
N GLU A 229 0.08 -5.96 2.92
CA GLU A 229 1.24 -5.08 2.93
C GLU A 229 2.52 -5.87 2.72
N GLY A 230 2.65 -7.03 3.38
CA GLY A 230 3.77 -7.95 3.16
C GLY A 230 3.84 -8.49 1.74
N ALA A 231 2.72 -8.93 1.18
CA ALA A 231 2.64 -9.37 -0.21
C ALA A 231 2.97 -8.21 -1.18
N GLY A 232 2.48 -6.99 -0.91
CA GLY A 232 2.82 -5.78 -1.64
C GLY A 232 4.30 -5.43 -1.56
N GLY A 233 4.93 -5.64 -0.38
CA GLY A 233 6.37 -5.49 -0.18
C GLY A 233 7.18 -6.45 -1.05
N GLY A 234 6.78 -7.72 -1.13
CA GLY A 234 7.38 -8.70 -2.02
C GLY A 234 7.27 -8.31 -3.51
N LEU A 235 6.12 -7.81 -3.94
CA LEU A 235 5.94 -7.27 -5.29
C LEU A 235 6.85 -6.06 -5.55
N LEU A 236 6.97 -5.16 -4.57
CA LEU A 236 7.82 -3.97 -4.68
C LEU A 236 9.30 -4.36 -4.80
N ALA A 237 9.76 -5.34 -4.02
CA ALA A 237 11.10 -5.91 -4.10
C ALA A 237 11.43 -6.45 -5.50
N CYS A 238 10.52 -7.23 -6.09
CA CYS A 238 10.68 -7.75 -7.44
C CYS A 238 10.56 -6.69 -8.54
N LEU A 239 9.85 -5.58 -8.30
CA LEU A 239 9.77 -4.46 -9.25
C LEU A 239 11.07 -3.65 -9.25
N LEU A 240 11.61 -3.35 -8.07
CA LEU A 240 12.83 -2.56 -7.90
C LEU A 240 14.10 -3.40 -8.10
N THR A 241 14.00 -4.73 -8.12
CA THR A 241 15.11 -5.70 -8.18
C THR A 241 16.13 -5.55 -7.04
N THR A 242 15.84 -4.71 -6.07
CA THR A 242 16.69 -4.43 -4.90
C THR A 242 15.84 -4.20 -3.66
N VAL A 243 16.36 -4.63 -2.51
CA VAL A 243 15.76 -4.37 -1.20
C VAL A 243 16.81 -3.80 -0.27
N SER A 244 16.59 -2.58 0.22
CA SER A 244 17.47 -1.95 1.20
C SER A 244 16.66 -1.39 2.37
N PRO A 245 17.23 -1.33 3.60
CA PRO A 245 16.51 -0.79 4.76
C PRO A 245 16.08 0.67 4.60
N THR A 246 16.77 1.43 3.76
CA THR A 246 16.47 2.85 3.51
C THR A 246 15.20 3.07 2.68
N GLN A 247 14.79 2.08 1.88
CA GLN A 247 13.56 2.15 1.08
C GLN A 247 12.30 2.08 1.96
N PHE A 248 12.39 1.44 3.12
CA PHE A 248 11.28 1.24 4.05
C PHE A 248 11.34 2.21 5.23
N ASP A 249 11.54 3.48 4.92
CA ASP A 249 11.55 4.53 5.91
C ASP A 249 10.15 5.05 6.22
N PHE A 250 10.04 5.87 7.24
CA PHE A 250 8.82 6.58 7.63
C PHE A 250 8.17 7.34 6.47
N LEU A 251 8.95 7.81 5.50
CA LEU A 251 8.44 8.49 4.30
C LEU A 251 7.47 7.63 3.49
N LEU A 252 7.67 6.31 3.41
CA LEU A 252 6.75 5.38 2.76
C LEU A 252 5.38 5.37 3.47
N THR A 253 5.38 5.28 4.80
CA THR A 253 4.16 5.36 5.60
C THR A 253 3.44 6.68 5.39
N PHE A 254 4.19 7.79 5.38
CA PHE A 254 3.62 9.12 5.15
C PHE A 254 3.01 9.25 3.77
N GLN A 255 3.66 8.73 2.74
CA GLN A 255 3.13 8.69 1.38
C GLN A 255 1.81 7.92 1.30
N LEU A 256 1.74 6.74 1.95
CA LEU A 256 0.52 5.95 2.02
C LEU A 256 -0.59 6.67 2.80
N LEU A 257 -0.24 7.37 3.89
CA LEU A 257 -1.18 8.18 4.66
C LEU A 257 -1.76 9.32 3.80
N ILE A 258 -0.92 10.05 3.06
CA ILE A 258 -1.38 11.08 2.14
C ILE A 258 -2.35 10.49 1.11
N ILE A 259 -2.03 9.33 0.54
CA ILE A 259 -2.87 8.65 -0.45
C ILE A 259 -4.27 8.35 0.10
N ILE A 260 -4.36 7.74 1.29
CA ILE A 260 -5.67 7.36 1.85
C ILE A 260 -6.46 8.56 2.37
N VAL A 261 -5.80 9.59 2.89
CA VAL A 261 -6.45 10.84 3.34
C VAL A 261 -6.96 11.63 2.14
N LEU A 262 -6.15 11.77 1.09
CA LEU A 262 -6.53 12.44 -0.15
C LEU A 262 -7.70 11.73 -0.85
N GLY A 263 -7.63 10.40 -0.92
CA GLY A 263 -8.69 9.57 -1.49
C GLY A 263 -9.99 9.62 -0.70
N GLY A 264 -9.89 9.66 0.63
CA GLY A 264 -10.99 9.63 1.60
C GLY A 264 -10.89 8.41 2.51
N LEU A 265 -10.66 8.68 3.79
CA LEU A 265 -10.54 7.63 4.82
C LEU A 265 -11.79 6.76 4.91
N GLY A 266 -11.61 5.45 4.81
CA GLY A 266 -12.69 4.46 4.88
C GLY A 266 -13.40 4.16 3.56
N SER A 267 -12.99 4.80 2.45
CA SER A 267 -13.44 4.47 1.09
C SER A 267 -12.36 3.70 0.35
N THR A 268 -12.67 2.48 -0.07
CA THR A 268 -11.75 1.65 -0.87
C THR A 268 -11.53 2.24 -2.27
N THR A 269 -12.61 2.73 -2.89
CA THR A 269 -12.54 3.41 -4.19
C THR A 269 -11.79 4.73 -4.09
N GLY A 270 -11.94 5.44 -2.95
CA GLY A 270 -11.18 6.64 -2.64
C GLY A 270 -9.68 6.36 -2.58
N ALA A 271 -9.26 5.32 -1.88
CA ALA A 271 -7.86 4.92 -1.79
C ALA A 271 -7.25 4.64 -3.17
N ILE A 272 -7.97 3.94 -4.07
CA ILE A 272 -7.52 3.69 -5.45
C ILE A 272 -7.33 5.00 -6.22
N ILE A 273 -8.28 5.92 -6.14
CA ILE A 273 -8.19 7.24 -6.78
C ILE A 273 -7.01 8.03 -6.19
N GLY A 274 -6.81 7.96 -4.87
CA GLY A 274 -5.69 8.59 -4.18
C GLY A 274 -4.33 8.09 -4.70
N VAL A 275 -4.17 6.79 -4.92
CA VAL A 275 -2.95 6.21 -5.52
C VAL A 275 -2.72 6.76 -6.92
N ILE A 276 -3.73 6.73 -7.78
CA ILE A 276 -3.60 7.22 -9.16
C ILE A 276 -3.20 8.69 -9.18
N LEU A 277 -3.77 9.50 -8.30
CA LEU A 277 -3.46 10.92 -8.22
C LEU A 277 -2.07 11.18 -7.62
N VAL A 278 -1.67 10.46 -6.57
CA VAL A 278 -0.38 10.71 -5.91
C VAL A 278 0.76 10.12 -6.72
N ILE A 279 0.70 8.86 -7.11
CA ILE A 279 1.77 8.21 -7.87
C ILE A 279 1.73 8.67 -9.34
N GLY A 280 0.59 8.56 -10.01
CA GLY A 280 0.44 8.99 -11.40
C GLY A 280 0.64 10.49 -11.58
N GLY A 281 0.10 11.31 -10.68
CA GLY A 281 0.25 12.76 -10.72
C GLY A 281 1.69 13.22 -10.51
N SER A 282 2.43 12.60 -9.59
CA SER A 282 3.85 12.91 -9.38
C SER A 282 4.69 12.58 -10.61
N GLU A 283 4.40 11.48 -11.29
CA GLU A 283 5.10 11.12 -12.52
C GLU A 283 4.65 11.96 -13.73
N TRP A 284 3.38 12.33 -13.80
CA TRP A 284 2.91 13.24 -14.85
C TRP A 284 3.57 14.62 -14.77
N LEU A 285 3.89 15.10 -13.56
CA LEU A 285 4.62 16.36 -13.35
C LEU A 285 6.13 16.26 -13.61
N ARG A 286 6.65 15.09 -14.01
CA ARG A 286 8.09 14.90 -14.29
C ARG A 286 8.63 15.84 -15.37
N PHE A 287 7.78 16.23 -16.33
CA PHE A 287 8.17 17.20 -17.35
C PHE A 287 8.63 18.55 -16.76
N LEU A 288 8.21 18.89 -15.52
CA LEU A 288 8.65 20.12 -14.84
C LEU A 288 10.14 20.08 -14.47
N ASP A 289 10.69 18.89 -14.23
CA ASP A 289 12.12 18.75 -13.92
C ASP A 289 13.01 18.93 -15.16
N GLU A 290 12.42 18.85 -16.37
CA GLU A 290 13.12 19.00 -17.66
C GLU A 290 12.90 20.41 -18.27
N LEU A 291 12.05 21.26 -17.65
CA LEU A 291 11.76 22.59 -18.16
C LEU A 291 12.94 23.55 -17.92
N ASN A 292 13.58 23.96 -19.00
CA ASN A 292 14.51 25.11 -19.04
C ASN A 292 13.70 26.36 -19.38
N ILE A 293 13.27 27.12 -18.38
CA ILE A 293 12.55 28.38 -18.60
C ILE A 293 13.56 29.54 -18.60
N LYS A 294 13.88 30.09 -19.76
CA LYS A 294 14.59 31.34 -19.89
C LYS A 294 13.58 32.46 -19.98
N ILE A 295 13.50 33.29 -18.94
CA ILE A 295 12.72 34.52 -18.97
C ILE A 295 13.68 35.65 -19.23
N ASP A 296 13.85 35.98 -20.51
CA ASP A 296 14.79 37.04 -20.97
C ASP A 296 14.48 38.42 -20.38
N SER A 297 13.21 38.68 -19.99
CA SER A 297 12.78 39.98 -19.42
C SER A 297 13.22 40.20 -17.98
N LEU A 298 13.61 39.18 -17.23
CA LEU A 298 13.98 39.25 -15.81
C LEU A 298 15.41 38.76 -15.52
N ASN A 299 16.22 38.42 -16.57
CA ASN A 299 17.52 37.77 -16.39
C ASN A 299 17.49 36.56 -15.45
N LEU A 300 16.37 35.84 -15.37
CA LEU A 300 16.19 34.65 -14.59
C LEU A 300 16.38 33.42 -15.52
N ASP A 301 17.59 32.89 -15.51
CA ASP A 301 17.86 31.55 -16.01
C ASP A 301 17.44 30.53 -14.94
N ILE A 302 16.19 30.09 -14.99
CA ILE A 302 15.73 28.94 -14.19
C ILE A 302 16.19 27.71 -14.95
N GLN A 303 17.45 27.32 -14.71
CA GLN A 303 17.95 26.00 -15.12
C GLN A 303 17.10 24.92 -14.43
N SER A 304 16.88 23.80 -15.11
CA SER A 304 16.16 22.65 -14.57
C SER A 304 16.62 22.35 -13.14
N THR A 305 15.82 22.73 -12.14
CA THR A 305 16.11 22.46 -10.75
C THR A 305 15.54 21.07 -10.43
N PRO A 306 16.40 20.04 -10.22
CA PRO A 306 15.94 18.73 -9.80
C PRO A 306 15.12 18.89 -8.51
N GLY A 307 13.86 18.43 -8.53
CA GLY A 307 12.95 18.53 -7.38
C GLY A 307 11.88 19.60 -7.50
N LEU A 308 11.83 20.44 -8.54
CA LEU A 308 10.73 21.38 -8.77
C LEU A 308 9.36 20.67 -8.80
N ARG A 309 9.33 19.48 -9.40
CA ARG A 309 8.19 18.58 -9.42
C ARG A 309 7.64 18.32 -8.01
N MET A 310 8.51 18.02 -7.03
CA MET A 310 8.08 17.70 -5.67
C MET A 310 7.46 18.91 -4.96
N VAL A 311 8.02 20.11 -5.20
CA VAL A 311 7.49 21.36 -4.63
C VAL A 311 6.11 21.67 -5.19
N VAL A 312 5.97 21.65 -6.52
CA VAL A 312 4.66 21.90 -7.18
C VAL A 312 3.63 20.87 -6.74
N PHE A 313 4.01 19.59 -6.72
CA PHE A 313 3.13 18.51 -6.29
C PHE A 313 2.69 18.68 -4.83
N SER A 314 3.59 19.05 -3.92
CA SER A 314 3.27 19.32 -2.52
C SER A 314 2.28 20.49 -2.36
N ILE A 315 2.45 21.55 -3.14
CA ILE A 315 1.51 22.69 -3.14
C ILE A 315 0.14 22.24 -3.63
N VAL A 316 0.08 21.46 -4.72
CA VAL A 316 -1.19 20.91 -5.23
C VAL A 316 -1.87 20.02 -4.19
N LEU A 317 -1.12 19.16 -3.50
CA LEU A 317 -1.66 18.33 -2.42
C LEU A 317 -2.24 19.16 -1.27
N ILE A 318 -1.51 20.19 -0.84
CA ILE A 318 -1.99 21.11 0.22
C ILE A 318 -3.29 21.79 -0.21
N LEU A 319 -3.36 22.29 -1.44
CA LEU A 319 -4.57 22.91 -1.97
C LEU A 319 -5.74 21.93 -2.01
N VAL A 320 -5.53 20.72 -2.50
CA VAL A 320 -6.59 19.68 -2.52
C VAL A 320 -7.06 19.36 -1.11
N MET A 321 -6.16 19.22 -0.13
CA MET A 321 -6.54 18.98 1.28
C MET A 321 -7.29 20.14 1.92
N LEU A 322 -6.98 21.38 1.58
CA LEU A 322 -7.71 22.56 2.06
C LEU A 322 -9.14 22.60 1.53
N PHE A 323 -9.34 22.28 0.25
CA PHE A 323 -10.67 22.32 -0.39
C PHE A 323 -11.47 21.03 -0.15
N ALA A 324 -10.83 19.86 -0.14
CA ALA A 324 -11.47 18.56 0.05
C ALA A 324 -11.17 17.96 1.44
N ARG A 325 -11.61 18.65 2.51
CA ARG A 325 -11.33 18.24 3.91
C ARG A 325 -11.74 16.82 4.29
N LYS A 326 -12.68 16.21 3.56
CA LYS A 326 -13.12 14.82 3.75
C LYS A 326 -12.48 13.84 2.75
N GLY A 327 -11.47 14.31 1.99
CA GLY A 327 -10.95 13.58 0.82
C GLY A 327 -11.89 13.67 -0.39
N ILE A 328 -11.41 13.17 -1.54
CA ILE A 328 -12.14 13.30 -2.82
C ILE A 328 -13.45 12.50 -2.81
N MET A 329 -13.44 11.29 -2.26
CA MET A 329 -14.63 10.42 -2.17
C MET A 329 -15.33 10.51 -0.79
N GLY A 330 -14.69 11.10 0.21
CA GLY A 330 -15.19 11.08 1.59
C GLY A 330 -15.41 9.65 2.08
N TYR A 331 -16.56 9.37 2.69
CA TYR A 331 -16.95 8.02 3.17
C TYR A 331 -17.75 7.23 2.12
N TYR A 332 -17.96 7.78 0.90
CA TYR A 332 -18.79 7.16 -0.12
C TYR A 332 -17.96 6.24 -1.00
N GLU A 333 -18.52 5.08 -1.29
CA GLU A 333 -17.99 4.19 -2.32
C GLU A 333 -18.60 4.56 -3.70
N LEU A 334 -17.89 4.28 -4.78
CA LEU A 334 -18.35 4.54 -6.16
C LEU A 334 -19.77 4.03 -6.40
N SER A 335 -20.11 2.88 -5.79
CA SER A 335 -21.46 2.29 -5.86
C SER A 335 -22.55 3.18 -5.26
N ASP A 336 -22.23 4.00 -4.27
CA ASP A 336 -23.19 4.88 -3.58
C ASP A 336 -23.36 6.19 -4.34
N VAL A 337 -22.27 6.69 -4.94
CA VAL A 337 -22.30 7.85 -5.84
C VAL A 337 -23.17 7.56 -7.07
N ILE A 338 -22.97 6.41 -7.72
CA ILE A 338 -23.78 5.99 -8.89
C ILE A 338 -25.27 5.85 -8.53
N ARG A 339 -25.58 5.33 -7.33
CA ARG A 339 -26.97 5.26 -6.85
C ARG A 339 -27.58 6.64 -6.60
N GLY A 340 -26.80 7.57 -6.05
CA GLY A 340 -27.20 8.95 -5.83
C GLY A 340 -27.58 9.65 -7.15
N ILE A 341 -26.71 9.51 -8.15
CA ILE A 341 -26.94 10.04 -9.50
C ILE A 341 -28.20 9.43 -10.12
N LYS A 342 -28.35 8.09 -10.05
CA LYS A 342 -29.52 7.37 -10.61
C LYS A 342 -30.83 7.77 -9.92
N LYS A 343 -30.83 8.10 -8.61
CA LYS A 343 -31.99 8.61 -7.90
C LYS A 343 -32.33 10.05 -8.30
N ARG A 344 -31.34 10.92 -8.56
CA ARG A 344 -31.55 12.29 -9.04
C ARG A 344 -32.16 12.30 -10.44
N PHE A 345 -31.64 11.47 -11.37
CA PHE A 345 -32.21 11.33 -12.71
C PHE A 345 -33.64 10.78 -12.73
N LYS A 346 -33.98 9.89 -11.76
CA LYS A 346 -35.36 9.38 -11.63
C LYS A 346 -36.33 10.40 -11.05
N ARG A 347 -35.84 11.36 -10.23
CA ARG A 347 -36.65 12.47 -9.71
C ARG A 347 -36.87 13.61 -10.71
N SER A 348 -35.92 13.81 -11.64
CA SER A 348 -36.04 14.82 -12.71
C SER A 348 -36.95 14.39 -13.86
N LYS A 349 -37.35 13.10 -13.93
CA LYS A 349 -38.30 12.58 -14.96
C LYS A 349 -39.72 12.37 -14.41
N LYS A 350 -40.00 12.74 -13.18
CA LYS A 350 -41.33 12.88 -12.60
C LYS A 350 -41.67 14.36 -12.38
#